data_840588d8f01f8af465b3dfa798cbeb6e
#
_entry.id   840588d8f01f8af465b3dfa798cbeb6e
#
_cell.length_a   1.000
_cell.length_b   1.000
_cell.length_c   1.000
_cell.angle_alpha   90.00
_cell.angle_beta   90.00
_cell.angle_gamma   90.00
#
_symmetry.space_group_name_H-M   'P 1'
#
loop_
_entity.id
_entity.type
_entity.pdbx_description
1 polymer ?
#
loop_
_entity_poly.entity_id
_entity_poly.type
_entity_poly.pdbx_seq_one_letter_code
_entity_poly.pdbx_strand_id
1 'polypeptide(L)'
;MGSFVPAPIARADEASPAEQRLAIHAQMTTVVQGVGGFSSPYAADNSLTPDQVKSTSDVTLYLGLRTWRGAELWANPEIDQGFGLSDTLGAAGFPSAEAYKVGKLNPYFKMQRLFLRQIIALGGDSQPVEAGANQLRTTMRANRIVLTLGKFAVGDVFDTNRFAHDPRSDFLNWSLVDTGSFDYAANAWGYSYGAAAEWYQGRWTLRAGLFNLSTVPNGTDLETGFGQHELVIELERRFRLAGRDGAVRLTGFRNRGRFARFDEALARSRPPGAEPDLAPARRVQDRIGVALNAEQDVTANLGLFLRAGLTDGQIETYDFTDIDRTIAVGGALKGAGWGRAQDTLGLAVAANEISPAHQRWLAAGGLGVLVGDGQLPHPGGERVFEAYYALRPVSRLTVTFDLQHIANPGYNRDRGPADVFGARLHYSL
;
A
#
# COMPACT_ATOMS: atom_id res chain seq x y z
N MET A 1 2.25 7.92 5.67
CA MET A 1 1.51 8.58 4.58
C MET A 1 0.47 9.50 5.18
N GLY A 2 0.57 10.81 4.95
CA GLY A 2 -0.43 11.75 5.45
C GLY A 2 -1.63 11.74 4.53
N SER A 3 -2.66 10.95 4.83
CA SER A 3 -3.93 11.02 4.12
C SER A 3 -4.52 12.41 4.27
N PHE A 4 -4.85 13.02 3.17
CA PHE A 4 -5.52 14.30 3.10
C PHE A 4 -6.96 14.12 3.62
N VAL A 5 -7.16 14.23 4.94
CA VAL A 5 -8.49 14.25 5.55
C VAL A 5 -9.00 15.69 5.43
N PRO A 6 -10.09 15.98 4.70
CA PRO A 6 -10.72 17.29 4.78
C PRO A 6 -11.26 17.48 6.20
N ALA A 7 -10.73 18.48 6.90
CA ALA A 7 -11.22 18.87 8.21
C ALA A 7 -12.70 19.29 8.16
N PRO A 8 -13.48 19.13 9.25
CA PRO A 8 -14.86 19.57 9.33
C PRO A 8 -14.94 21.10 9.09
N ILE A 9 -15.99 21.53 8.40
CA ILE A 9 -16.25 22.91 8.03
C ILE A 9 -16.32 23.76 9.31
N ALA A 10 -15.24 24.51 9.59
CA ALA A 10 -15.25 25.56 10.60
C ALA A 10 -16.02 26.78 10.06
N ARG A 11 -16.82 27.41 10.90
CA ARG A 11 -17.59 28.62 10.59
C ARG A 11 -16.64 29.77 10.19
N ALA A 12 -17.04 30.51 9.15
CA ALA A 12 -16.38 31.74 8.73
C ALA A 12 -16.38 32.75 9.88
N ASP A 13 -15.19 33.11 10.36
CA ASP A 13 -14.73 34.38 10.95
C ASP A 13 -13.38 34.24 11.70
N GLU A 14 -12.63 33.17 11.50
CA GLU A 14 -11.24 33.12 11.99
C GLU A 14 -10.29 33.59 10.89
N ALA A 15 -9.35 34.48 11.24
CA ALA A 15 -8.29 34.92 10.34
C ALA A 15 -7.59 33.72 9.71
N SER A 16 -7.47 33.73 8.38
CA SER A 16 -6.82 32.64 7.63
C SER A 16 -5.47 32.33 8.29
N PRO A 17 -5.20 31.09 8.69
CA PRO A 17 -3.94 30.77 9.37
C PRO A 17 -2.76 31.19 8.49
N ALA A 18 -1.75 31.83 9.09
CA ALA A 18 -0.56 32.26 8.37
C ALA A 18 0.05 31.09 7.57
N GLU A 19 0.33 31.31 6.28
CA GLU A 19 0.93 30.31 5.43
C GLU A 19 2.30 29.89 5.96
N GLN A 20 2.48 28.59 6.17
CA GLN A 20 3.75 28.02 6.63
C GLN A 20 4.75 27.99 5.46
N ARG A 21 6.00 28.41 5.72
CA ARG A 21 7.07 28.41 4.69
C ARG A 21 8.02 27.22 4.81
N LEU A 22 8.23 26.73 6.02
CA LEU A 22 9.12 25.62 6.34
C LEU A 22 8.37 24.65 7.25
N ALA A 23 8.46 23.36 6.96
CA ALA A 23 7.99 22.29 7.84
C ALA A 23 9.12 21.31 8.11
N ILE A 24 9.21 20.86 9.36
CA ILE A 24 10.06 19.75 9.77
C ILE A 24 9.19 18.88 10.66
N HIS A 25 8.92 17.65 10.18
CA HIS A 25 8.25 16.61 10.94
C HIS A 25 9.14 15.37 10.97
N ALA A 26 8.95 14.53 11.96
CA ALA A 26 9.65 13.26 12.09
C ALA A 26 8.68 12.17 12.55
N GLN A 27 8.93 10.96 12.17
CA GLN A 27 8.27 9.79 12.73
C GLN A 27 9.26 8.64 12.89
N MET A 28 8.90 7.73 13.78
CA MET A 28 9.56 6.45 13.96
C MET A 28 8.51 5.38 14.11
N THR A 29 8.67 4.28 13.39
CA THR A 29 7.82 3.08 13.53
C THR A 29 8.70 1.88 13.80
N THR A 30 8.30 1.06 14.77
CA THR A 30 8.88 -0.26 14.99
C THR A 30 7.75 -1.28 15.01
N VAL A 31 7.87 -2.32 14.19
CA VAL A 31 6.94 -3.45 14.16
C VAL A 31 7.68 -4.70 14.55
N VAL A 32 7.14 -5.44 15.51
CA VAL A 32 7.59 -6.78 15.87
C VAL A 32 6.47 -7.73 15.56
N GLN A 33 6.74 -8.77 14.77
CA GLN A 33 5.76 -9.81 14.44
C GLN A 33 6.34 -11.19 14.72
N GLY A 34 5.48 -12.09 15.21
CA GLY A 34 5.78 -13.49 15.39
C GLY A 34 4.72 -14.38 14.76
N VAL A 35 5.12 -15.49 14.20
CA VAL A 35 4.25 -16.57 13.75
C VAL A 35 4.66 -17.86 14.45
N GLY A 36 3.68 -18.57 15.00
CA GLY A 36 3.89 -19.86 15.65
C GLY A 36 3.97 -21.03 14.67
N GLY A 37 3.98 -22.26 15.22
CA GLY A 37 3.95 -23.47 14.43
C GLY A 37 2.64 -23.61 13.64
N PHE A 38 2.74 -23.96 12.36
CA PHE A 38 1.61 -24.29 11.49
C PHE A 38 1.98 -25.41 10.51
N SER A 39 1.01 -26.02 9.84
CA SER A 39 1.28 -27.06 8.83
C SER A 39 2.15 -26.50 7.70
N SER A 40 3.32 -27.10 7.50
CA SER A 40 4.29 -26.69 6.47
C SER A 40 5.05 -27.94 5.98
N PRO A 41 4.38 -28.87 5.26
CA PRO A 41 4.96 -30.18 4.90
C PRO A 41 6.10 -30.08 3.89
N TYR A 42 6.21 -28.97 3.17
CA TYR A 42 7.27 -28.64 2.23
C TYR A 42 7.45 -27.12 2.15
N ALA A 43 8.58 -26.66 1.63
CA ALA A 43 8.91 -25.26 1.47
C ALA A 43 9.88 -25.07 0.31
N ALA A 44 9.84 -23.89 -0.30
CA ALA A 44 10.81 -23.37 -1.26
C ALA A 44 11.18 -21.92 -0.87
N ASP A 45 11.89 -21.23 -1.73
CA ASP A 45 12.49 -19.92 -1.41
C ASP A 45 11.44 -18.86 -1.03
N ASN A 46 10.25 -18.90 -1.66
CA ASN A 46 9.16 -17.95 -1.38
C ASN A 46 8.07 -18.57 -0.50
N SER A 47 8.46 -19.31 0.56
CA SER A 47 7.52 -19.91 1.51
C SER A 47 7.48 -19.15 2.84
N LEU A 48 6.30 -19.00 3.42
CA LEU A 48 6.17 -18.57 4.80
C LEU A 48 6.67 -19.69 5.72
N THR A 49 7.64 -19.42 6.58
CA THR A 49 8.21 -20.39 7.53
C THR A 49 7.55 -20.24 8.90
N PRO A 50 7.22 -21.37 9.59
CA PRO A 50 6.71 -21.33 10.96
C PRO A 50 7.80 -20.95 11.98
N ASP A 51 7.38 -20.71 13.22
CA ASP A 51 8.21 -20.55 14.42
C ASP A 51 9.31 -19.47 14.30
N GLN A 52 8.91 -18.27 13.89
CA GLN A 52 9.83 -17.14 13.76
C GLN A 52 9.29 -15.86 14.39
N VAL A 53 10.22 -14.99 14.80
CA VAL A 53 9.95 -13.61 15.22
C VAL A 53 10.88 -12.70 14.43
N LYS A 54 10.32 -11.63 13.86
CA LYS A 54 11.04 -10.63 13.08
C LYS A 54 10.63 -9.22 13.50
N SER A 55 11.48 -8.27 13.20
CA SER A 55 11.17 -6.85 13.46
C SER A 55 11.72 -5.96 12.36
N THR A 56 11.00 -4.87 12.12
CA THR A 56 11.42 -3.74 11.29
C THR A 56 11.36 -2.46 12.10
N SER A 57 12.25 -1.53 11.79
CA SER A 57 12.23 -0.18 12.35
C SER A 57 12.59 0.82 11.25
N ASP A 58 11.86 1.91 11.21
CA ASP A 58 12.13 3.03 10.33
C ASP A 58 12.11 4.36 11.09
N VAL A 59 12.88 5.33 10.61
CA VAL A 59 12.84 6.73 11.04
C VAL A 59 12.80 7.60 9.81
N THR A 60 11.70 8.33 9.62
CA THR A 60 11.51 9.24 8.49
C THR A 60 11.53 10.69 8.96
N LEU A 61 12.26 11.56 8.26
CA LEU A 61 12.12 13.01 8.36
C LEU A 61 11.28 13.52 7.17
N TYR A 62 10.46 14.53 7.43
CA TYR A 62 9.66 15.23 6.42
C TYR A 62 10.11 16.69 6.39
N LEU A 63 10.88 17.05 5.37
CA LEU A 63 11.42 18.39 5.19
C LEU A 63 10.66 19.08 4.06
N GLY A 64 9.86 20.10 4.39
CA GLY A 64 9.00 20.83 3.47
C GLY A 64 9.38 22.29 3.34
N LEU A 65 9.44 22.79 2.13
CA LEU A 65 9.74 24.18 1.81
C LEU A 65 8.74 24.75 0.79
N ARG A 66 8.07 25.84 1.13
CA ARG A 66 7.30 26.63 0.15
C ARG A 66 8.27 27.44 -0.70
N THR A 67 8.37 27.10 -1.96
CA THR A 67 9.34 27.69 -2.91
C THR A 67 8.77 28.96 -3.55
N TRP A 68 7.54 28.89 -4.08
CA TRP A 68 6.78 30.02 -4.62
C TRP A 68 5.29 29.80 -4.36
N ARG A 69 4.44 30.69 -4.88
CA ARG A 69 2.99 30.63 -4.64
C ARG A 69 2.40 29.31 -5.13
N GLY A 70 1.83 28.55 -4.22
CA GLY A 70 1.22 27.24 -4.47
C GLY A 70 2.22 26.09 -4.68
N ALA A 71 3.53 26.35 -4.60
CA ALA A 71 4.54 25.32 -4.81
C ALA A 71 5.24 24.92 -3.51
N GLU A 72 5.43 23.61 -3.33
CA GLU A 72 6.05 22.99 -2.18
C GLU A 72 7.10 21.96 -2.65
N LEU A 73 8.31 22.08 -2.13
CA LEU A 73 9.37 21.06 -2.29
C LEU A 73 9.43 20.23 -1.02
N TRP A 74 9.43 18.91 -1.17
CA TRP A 74 9.50 17.95 -0.08
C TRP A 74 10.65 16.99 -0.26
N ALA A 75 11.35 16.69 0.84
CA ALA A 75 12.36 15.64 0.92
C ALA A 75 12.09 14.78 2.15
N ASN A 76 12.06 13.44 1.97
CA ASN A 76 11.91 12.49 3.06
C ASN A 76 13.10 11.52 3.09
N PRO A 77 14.21 11.90 3.76
CA PRO A 77 15.24 10.95 4.11
C PRO A 77 14.72 9.98 5.17
N GLU A 78 15.07 8.70 5.01
CA GLU A 78 14.62 7.62 5.89
C GLU A 78 15.78 6.69 6.22
N ILE A 79 15.76 6.16 7.44
CA ILE A 79 16.66 5.09 7.89
C ILE A 79 15.81 3.89 8.19
N ASP A 80 16.13 2.76 7.54
CA ASP A 80 15.40 1.50 7.65
C ASP A 80 16.29 0.42 8.24
N GLN A 81 15.70 -0.53 8.97
CA GLN A 81 16.38 -1.69 9.54
C GLN A 81 15.41 -2.84 9.76
N GLY A 82 15.92 -4.07 9.67
CA GLY A 82 15.19 -5.28 10.04
C GLY A 82 14.63 -6.05 8.87
N PHE A 83 13.79 -7.05 9.18
CA PHE A 83 13.21 -7.98 8.23
C PHE A 83 11.74 -8.23 8.58
N GLY A 84 10.89 -8.39 7.58
CA GLY A 84 9.56 -8.98 7.72
C GLY A 84 9.61 -10.49 7.94
N LEU A 85 8.49 -11.11 8.30
CA LEU A 85 8.38 -12.57 8.39
C LEU A 85 8.76 -13.20 7.05
N SER A 86 9.67 -14.21 7.10
CA SER A 86 10.23 -14.87 5.91
C SER A 86 10.74 -13.90 4.84
N ASP A 87 11.36 -12.80 5.28
CA ASP A 87 11.83 -11.71 4.40
C ASP A 87 10.72 -11.10 3.51
N THR A 88 9.50 -11.02 4.07
CA THR A 88 8.27 -10.53 3.42
C THR A 88 7.76 -11.46 2.31
N LEU A 89 8.03 -12.78 2.43
CA LEU A 89 7.67 -13.81 1.47
C LEU A 89 6.69 -14.83 2.04
N GLY A 90 6.03 -15.58 1.15
CA GLY A 90 5.25 -16.78 1.46
C GLY A 90 3.77 -16.55 1.78
N ALA A 91 3.31 -15.30 1.78
CA ALA A 91 1.90 -14.95 1.78
C ALA A 91 1.66 -13.84 0.76
N ALA A 92 0.60 -13.92 -0.03
CA ALA A 92 0.27 -12.90 -1.01
C ALA A 92 -0.22 -11.60 -0.35
N GLY A 93 -1.04 -11.73 0.71
CA GLY A 93 -1.29 -10.68 1.68
C GLY A 93 -0.24 -10.77 2.80
N PHE A 94 0.98 -10.29 2.54
CA PHE A 94 2.04 -10.39 3.52
C PHE A 94 1.73 -9.60 4.81
N PRO A 95 2.17 -10.12 5.99
CA PRO A 95 1.66 -9.67 7.29
C PRO A 95 2.02 -8.25 7.70
N SER A 96 3.02 -7.62 7.07
CA SER A 96 3.40 -6.24 7.37
C SER A 96 3.78 -5.47 6.13
N ALA A 97 2.89 -4.56 5.69
CA ALA A 97 3.17 -3.60 4.62
C ALA A 97 4.17 -2.50 5.06
N GLU A 98 4.58 -2.47 6.32
CA GLU A 98 5.70 -1.66 6.81
C GLU A 98 7.04 -2.37 6.63
N ALA A 99 7.06 -3.68 6.32
CA ALA A 99 8.29 -4.41 6.06
C ALA A 99 8.69 -4.31 4.59
N TYR A 100 9.88 -3.79 4.32
CA TYR A 100 10.44 -3.75 2.97
C TYR A 100 10.94 -5.12 2.52
N LYS A 101 10.85 -5.41 1.22
CA LYS A 101 11.40 -6.64 0.62
C LYS A 101 12.93 -6.71 0.72
N VAL A 102 13.62 -5.58 0.87
CA VAL A 102 15.07 -5.50 1.07
C VAL A 102 15.37 -5.23 2.53
N GLY A 103 15.22 -6.24 3.36
CA GLY A 103 15.60 -6.18 4.77
C GLY A 103 17.11 -6.16 4.97
N LYS A 104 17.59 -5.50 6.04
CA LYS A 104 19.00 -5.49 6.46
C LYS A 104 19.11 -5.52 7.97
N LEU A 105 20.13 -6.24 8.46
CA LEU A 105 20.43 -6.29 9.87
C LEU A 105 20.89 -4.93 10.44
N ASN A 106 21.70 -4.21 9.69
CA ASN A 106 22.20 -2.90 10.06
C ASN A 106 21.33 -1.77 9.48
N PRO A 107 21.17 -0.64 10.18
CA PRO A 107 20.49 0.52 9.65
C PRO A 107 21.09 0.98 8.32
N TYR A 108 20.23 1.36 7.38
CA TYR A 108 20.65 1.89 6.09
C TYR A 108 19.78 3.07 5.67
N PHE A 109 20.38 3.98 4.92
CA PHE A 109 19.75 5.23 4.49
C PHE A 109 19.10 5.08 3.12
N LYS A 110 17.94 5.72 2.96
CA LYS A 110 17.25 5.93 1.67
C LYS A 110 16.67 7.34 1.58
N MET A 111 16.71 7.93 0.40
CA MET A 111 15.86 9.07 0.05
C MET A 111 14.56 8.51 -0.54
N GLN A 112 13.55 8.32 0.31
CA GLN A 112 12.29 7.68 -0.09
C GLN A 112 11.46 8.62 -0.96
N ARG A 113 11.31 9.89 -0.55
CA ARG A 113 10.60 10.89 -1.36
C ARG A 113 11.48 12.11 -1.60
N LEU A 114 11.41 12.63 -2.82
CA LEU A 114 11.93 13.93 -3.22
C LEU A 114 11.05 14.44 -4.35
N PHE A 115 10.13 15.37 -4.06
CA PHE A 115 9.15 15.81 -5.05
C PHE A 115 8.82 17.29 -4.92
N LEU A 116 8.40 17.87 -6.03
CA LEU A 116 7.78 19.18 -6.14
C LEU A 116 6.26 18.99 -6.29
N ARG A 117 5.49 19.73 -5.49
CA ARG A 117 4.03 19.82 -5.62
C ARG A 117 3.62 21.24 -5.97
N GLN A 118 2.82 21.43 -7.02
CA GLN A 118 2.23 22.69 -7.40
C GLN A 118 0.73 22.63 -7.24
N ILE A 119 0.15 23.57 -6.48
CA ILE A 119 -1.28 23.73 -6.28
C ILE A 119 -1.73 24.94 -7.08
N ILE A 120 -2.73 24.75 -7.95
CA ILE A 120 -3.33 25.76 -8.80
C ILE A 120 -4.79 25.91 -8.39
N ALA A 121 -5.15 27.05 -7.81
CA ALA A 121 -6.51 27.34 -7.38
C ALA A 121 -7.42 27.62 -8.58
N LEU A 122 -8.58 26.96 -8.64
CA LEU A 122 -9.62 27.17 -9.66
C LEU A 122 -10.85 27.87 -9.09
N GLY A 123 -10.98 28.00 -7.76
CA GLY A 123 -12.11 28.66 -7.10
C GLY A 123 -12.83 27.76 -6.08
N GLY A 124 -14.09 28.10 -5.77
CA GLY A 124 -14.85 27.47 -4.69
C GLY A 124 -14.47 27.99 -3.30
N ASP A 125 -15.00 27.34 -2.25
CA ASP A 125 -14.77 27.73 -0.86
C ASP A 125 -13.29 27.58 -0.47
N SER A 126 -12.83 28.46 0.41
CA SER A 126 -11.53 28.35 1.07
C SER A 126 -11.62 27.38 2.23
N GLN A 127 -10.66 26.48 2.34
CA GLN A 127 -10.55 25.50 3.42
C GLN A 127 -9.18 25.60 4.07
N PRO A 128 -9.09 25.74 5.41
CA PRO A 128 -7.82 25.67 6.11
C PRO A 128 -7.28 24.23 6.00
N VAL A 129 -5.98 24.13 5.88
CA VAL A 129 -5.24 22.85 5.82
C VAL A 129 -4.16 22.91 6.88
N GLU A 130 -4.21 21.99 7.82
CA GLU A 130 -3.23 21.90 8.91
C GLU A 130 -1.90 21.34 8.42
N ALA A 131 -0.83 21.63 9.18
CA ALA A 131 0.47 21.03 8.94
C ALA A 131 0.47 19.53 9.25
N GLY A 132 1.22 18.77 8.49
CA GLY A 132 1.38 17.33 8.67
C GLY A 132 2.54 16.78 7.83
N ALA A 133 2.72 15.47 7.86
CA ALA A 133 3.68 14.80 6.99
C ALA A 133 3.40 15.16 5.53
N ASN A 134 4.40 15.67 4.82
CA ASN A 134 4.28 16.15 3.44
C ASN A 134 3.16 17.18 3.19
N GLN A 135 2.81 17.98 4.21
CA GLN A 135 1.76 18.98 4.15
C GLN A 135 2.15 20.26 4.91
N LEU A 136 2.32 21.38 4.22
CA LEU A 136 2.44 22.70 4.84
C LEU A 136 1.07 23.23 5.28
N ARG A 137 1.02 23.91 6.43
CA ARG A 137 -0.16 24.66 6.81
C ARG A 137 -0.43 25.76 5.78
N THR A 138 -1.66 25.79 5.28
CA THR A 138 -2.08 26.72 4.20
C THR A 138 -3.59 26.85 4.17
N THR A 139 -4.07 27.62 3.21
CA THR A 139 -5.49 27.65 2.82
C THR A 139 -5.60 27.18 1.38
N MET A 140 -6.47 26.21 1.13
CA MET A 140 -6.69 25.67 -0.22
C MET A 140 -8.10 25.99 -0.72
N ARG A 141 -8.24 26.21 -2.03
CA ARG A 141 -9.56 26.28 -2.68
C ARG A 141 -10.13 24.88 -2.88
N ALA A 142 -11.44 24.74 -2.73
CA ALA A 142 -12.14 23.48 -2.94
C ALA A 142 -11.93 22.94 -4.37
N ASN A 143 -12.02 23.81 -5.37
CA ASN A 143 -11.70 23.49 -6.76
C ASN A 143 -10.26 23.89 -7.06
N ARG A 144 -9.45 22.93 -7.48
CA ARG A 144 -8.01 23.11 -7.71
C ARG A 144 -7.44 22.01 -8.59
N ILE A 145 -6.28 22.27 -9.14
CA ILE A 145 -5.39 21.24 -9.71
C ILE A 145 -4.19 21.11 -8.80
N VAL A 146 -3.75 19.88 -8.55
CA VAL A 146 -2.50 19.57 -7.86
C VAL A 146 -1.63 18.78 -8.82
N LEU A 147 -0.41 19.24 -9.04
CA LEU A 147 0.60 18.56 -9.85
C LEU A 147 1.74 18.13 -8.92
N THR A 148 2.12 16.88 -8.98
CA THR A 148 3.26 16.33 -8.21
C THR A 148 4.26 15.70 -9.17
N LEU A 149 5.53 16.06 -9.04
CA LEU A 149 6.63 15.59 -9.90
C LEU A 149 7.85 15.22 -9.05
N GLY A 150 8.42 14.06 -9.26
CA GLY A 150 9.63 13.62 -8.57
C GLY A 150 9.59 12.16 -8.17
N LYS A 151 10.23 11.82 -7.05
CA LYS A 151 10.19 10.50 -6.44
C LYS A 151 9.16 10.48 -5.32
N PHE A 152 8.14 9.62 -5.41
CA PHE A 152 7.10 9.42 -4.39
C PHE A 152 6.40 8.07 -4.61
N ALA A 153 5.55 7.64 -3.67
CA ALA A 153 4.79 6.40 -3.83
C ALA A 153 3.53 6.65 -4.67
N VAL A 154 3.15 5.68 -5.50
CA VAL A 154 1.86 5.72 -6.23
C VAL A 154 0.70 5.82 -5.24
N GLY A 155 0.75 5.07 -4.14
CA GLY A 155 -0.23 5.13 -3.05
C GLY A 155 -0.32 6.48 -2.32
N ASP A 156 0.66 7.41 -2.47
CA ASP A 156 0.52 8.77 -1.94
C ASP A 156 -0.62 9.56 -2.60
N VAL A 157 -1.06 9.13 -3.79
CA VAL A 157 -2.06 9.82 -4.61
C VAL A 157 -3.26 8.92 -4.96
N PHE A 158 -3.02 7.64 -5.25
CA PHE A 158 -4.03 6.69 -5.73
C PHE A 158 -4.41 5.66 -4.66
N ASP A 159 -5.58 5.06 -4.78
CA ASP A 159 -6.15 4.03 -3.88
C ASP A 159 -6.19 4.44 -2.39
N THR A 160 -6.24 5.73 -2.09
CA THR A 160 -6.30 6.24 -0.72
C THR A 160 -7.60 5.84 -0.02
N ASN A 161 -7.54 5.57 1.30
CA ASN A 161 -8.70 5.23 2.13
C ASN A 161 -8.49 5.71 3.56
N ARG A 162 -9.50 6.27 4.21
CA ARG A 162 -9.39 6.86 5.55
C ARG A 162 -9.31 5.82 6.69
N PHE A 163 -9.67 4.58 6.43
CA PHE A 163 -9.81 3.53 7.45
C PHE A 163 -8.82 2.39 7.28
N ALA A 164 -8.19 2.30 6.11
CA ALA A 164 -7.19 1.28 5.79
C ALA A 164 -6.30 1.78 4.65
N HIS A 165 -5.10 2.28 4.97
CA HIS A 165 -4.15 2.74 3.96
C HIS A 165 -2.72 2.86 4.50
N ASP A 166 -2.53 3.32 5.73
CA ASP A 166 -1.21 3.54 6.29
C ASP A 166 -0.83 2.42 7.26
N PRO A 167 0.13 1.53 6.93
CA PRO A 167 0.54 0.44 7.81
C PRO A 167 1.21 0.93 9.11
N ARG A 168 1.50 2.24 9.23
CA ARG A 168 2.01 2.87 10.46
C ARG A 168 0.91 3.21 11.47
N SER A 169 -0.33 3.30 11.01
CA SER A 169 -1.49 3.71 11.86
C SER A 169 -2.69 2.78 11.78
N ASP A 170 -2.89 2.11 10.64
CA ASP A 170 -4.07 1.30 10.34
C ASP A 170 -3.75 -0.21 10.44
N PHE A 171 -4.30 -1.01 9.54
CA PHE A 171 -3.95 -2.43 9.38
C PHE A 171 -2.49 -2.60 8.97
N LEU A 172 -1.91 -3.78 9.23
CA LEU A 172 -0.56 -4.15 8.80
C LEU A 172 -0.55 -4.95 7.51
N ASN A 173 -1.57 -5.80 7.30
CA ASN A 173 -1.59 -6.70 6.15
C ASN A 173 -1.70 -5.95 4.83
N TRP A 174 -0.85 -6.32 3.88
CA TRP A 174 -0.77 -5.71 2.56
C TRP A 174 -2.12 -5.67 1.82
N SER A 175 -2.85 -6.79 1.81
CA SER A 175 -4.13 -6.89 1.08
C SER A 175 -5.29 -6.13 1.74
N LEU A 176 -5.04 -5.45 2.87
CA LEU A 176 -5.99 -4.57 3.55
C LEU A 176 -5.65 -3.09 3.41
N VAL A 177 -4.35 -2.73 3.46
CA VAL A 177 -3.93 -1.31 3.38
C VAL A 177 -3.96 -0.76 1.98
N ASP A 178 -3.80 -1.62 0.96
CA ASP A 178 -3.97 -1.28 -0.46
C ASP A 178 -4.93 -2.27 -1.12
N THR A 179 -5.42 -1.96 -2.32
CA THR A 179 -6.16 -2.94 -3.13
C THR A 179 -5.18 -4.01 -3.59
N GLY A 180 -5.22 -5.21 -2.99
CA GLY A 180 -4.18 -6.24 -3.11
C GLY A 180 -3.79 -6.62 -4.53
N SER A 181 -4.67 -6.46 -5.53
CA SER A 181 -4.39 -6.68 -6.95
C SER A 181 -3.93 -5.42 -7.71
N PHE A 182 -3.78 -4.27 -7.04
CA PHE A 182 -3.22 -3.07 -7.65
C PHE A 182 -1.70 -3.18 -7.70
N ASP A 183 -1.20 -3.64 -8.83
CA ASP A 183 0.22 -3.92 -9.11
C ASP A 183 0.91 -2.63 -9.55
N TYR A 184 1.08 -1.69 -8.63
CA TYR A 184 1.56 -0.35 -8.92
C TYR A 184 3.09 -0.25 -9.07
N ALA A 185 3.52 0.79 -9.79
CA ALA A 185 4.93 1.08 -10.04
C ALA A 185 5.70 1.47 -8.77
N ALA A 186 6.75 0.73 -8.48
CA ALA A 186 7.63 0.99 -7.35
C ALA A 186 9.02 0.36 -7.55
N ASN A 187 9.99 0.76 -6.75
CA ASN A 187 11.16 -0.04 -6.44
C ASN A 187 10.86 -0.92 -5.22
N ALA A 188 11.81 -1.74 -4.82
CA ALA A 188 11.65 -2.66 -3.67
C ALA A 188 11.34 -1.98 -2.32
N TRP A 189 11.27 -0.65 -2.24
CA TRP A 189 10.90 0.15 -1.08
C TRP A 189 9.55 0.86 -1.22
N GLY A 190 8.80 0.64 -2.31
CA GLY A 190 7.48 1.23 -2.50
C GLY A 190 7.45 2.60 -3.20
N TYR A 191 8.55 3.06 -3.80
CA TYR A 191 8.66 4.41 -4.39
C TYR A 191 9.10 4.37 -5.84
N SER A 192 8.58 5.32 -6.64
CA SER A 192 8.98 5.46 -8.05
C SER A 192 9.18 6.93 -8.43
N TYR A 193 9.89 7.16 -9.55
CA TYR A 193 9.92 8.45 -10.21
C TYR A 193 8.69 8.59 -11.09
N GLY A 194 8.02 9.74 -11.00
CA GLY A 194 6.82 9.95 -11.79
C GLY A 194 6.26 11.35 -11.70
N ALA A 195 5.13 11.49 -12.34
CA ALA A 195 4.29 12.68 -12.29
C ALA A 195 2.84 12.28 -12.05
N ALA A 196 2.14 13.03 -11.22
CA ALA A 196 0.70 12.89 -10.99
C ALA A 196 0.01 14.23 -11.11
N ALA A 197 -1.21 14.21 -11.66
CA ALA A 197 -2.11 15.33 -11.72
C ALA A 197 -3.44 14.96 -11.08
N GLU A 198 -3.95 15.81 -10.20
CA GLU A 198 -5.23 15.66 -9.55
C GLU A 198 -6.10 16.89 -9.85
N TRP A 199 -7.31 16.68 -10.35
CA TRP A 199 -8.29 17.74 -10.60
C TRP A 199 -9.49 17.60 -9.68
N TYR A 200 -9.57 18.49 -8.70
CA TYR A 200 -10.67 18.58 -7.74
C TYR A 200 -11.75 19.55 -8.25
N GLN A 201 -12.96 19.03 -8.43
CA GLN A 201 -14.10 19.82 -8.88
C GLN A 201 -15.38 19.41 -8.14
N GLY A 202 -15.82 20.24 -7.20
CA GLY A 202 -16.97 19.95 -6.36
C GLY A 202 -16.80 18.62 -5.59
N ARG A 203 -17.65 17.64 -5.90
CA ARG A 203 -17.59 16.30 -5.26
C ARG A 203 -16.76 15.29 -6.04
N TRP A 204 -16.20 15.68 -7.18
CA TRP A 204 -15.40 14.80 -8.03
C TRP A 204 -13.92 15.11 -7.91
N THR A 205 -13.12 14.10 -8.04
CA THR A 205 -11.69 14.23 -8.26
C THR A 205 -11.29 13.25 -9.37
N LEU A 206 -10.60 13.76 -10.38
CA LEU A 206 -9.94 12.94 -11.40
C LEU A 206 -8.45 13.00 -11.17
N ARG A 207 -7.81 11.83 -11.10
CA ARG A 207 -6.36 11.69 -10.96
C ARG A 207 -5.79 10.95 -12.15
N ALA A 208 -4.61 11.35 -12.59
CA ALA A 208 -3.84 10.64 -13.61
C ALA A 208 -2.36 10.64 -13.22
N GLY A 209 -1.65 9.55 -13.45
CA GLY A 209 -0.24 9.39 -13.13
C GLY A 209 0.53 8.62 -14.18
N LEU A 210 1.82 8.96 -14.29
CA LEU A 210 2.82 8.26 -15.08
C LEU A 210 4.04 8.01 -14.18
N PHE A 211 4.44 6.73 -14.03
CA PHE A 211 5.51 6.33 -13.14
C PHE A 211 6.45 5.34 -13.83
N ASN A 212 7.72 5.37 -13.44
CA ASN A 212 8.71 4.39 -13.92
C ASN A 212 8.51 3.03 -13.25
N LEU A 213 8.66 1.97 -14.02
CA LEU A 213 8.81 0.61 -13.50
C LEU A 213 10.28 0.29 -13.22
N SER A 214 10.59 -0.75 -12.46
CA SER A 214 11.94 -1.29 -12.40
C SER A 214 12.36 -1.95 -13.73
N THR A 215 13.67 -2.14 -13.89
CA THR A 215 14.24 -2.71 -15.12
C THR A 215 13.75 -4.13 -15.42
N VAL A 216 13.44 -4.88 -14.36
CA VAL A 216 12.81 -6.22 -14.40
C VAL A 216 11.81 -6.32 -13.26
N PRO A 217 10.78 -7.18 -13.35
CA PRO A 217 9.89 -7.47 -12.24
C PRO A 217 10.66 -7.86 -10.98
N ASN A 218 10.19 -7.40 -9.83
CA ASN A 218 10.84 -7.60 -8.52
C ASN A 218 12.26 -7.02 -8.40
N GLY A 219 12.60 -6.06 -9.26
CA GLY A 219 13.93 -5.42 -9.28
C GLY A 219 14.06 -4.24 -8.33
N THR A 220 15.30 -3.96 -7.89
CA THR A 220 15.61 -2.80 -7.03
C THR A 220 15.83 -1.51 -7.81
N ASP A 221 16.18 -1.61 -9.09
CA ASP A 221 16.60 -0.48 -9.93
C ASP A 221 15.47 -0.05 -10.87
N LEU A 222 15.04 1.20 -10.73
CA LEU A 222 14.04 1.81 -11.61
C LEU A 222 14.62 2.09 -13.00
N GLU A 223 13.82 1.83 -14.03
CA GLU A 223 14.11 2.26 -15.40
C GLU A 223 13.80 3.76 -15.53
N THR A 224 14.81 4.61 -15.69
CA THR A 224 14.65 6.06 -15.64
C THR A 224 14.25 6.71 -16.97
N GLY A 225 14.23 5.94 -18.06
CA GLY A 225 13.92 6.43 -19.42
C GLY A 225 12.44 6.41 -19.78
N PHE A 226 11.55 5.98 -18.89
CA PHE A 226 10.11 5.76 -19.14
C PHE A 226 9.81 4.78 -20.30
N GLY A 227 10.77 4.00 -20.75
CA GLY A 227 10.56 2.88 -21.68
C GLY A 227 9.71 1.78 -21.05
N GLN A 228 9.81 1.63 -19.73
CA GLN A 228 8.94 0.81 -18.90
C GLN A 228 8.24 1.73 -17.90
N HIS A 229 6.90 1.73 -17.92
CA HIS A 229 6.11 2.69 -17.15
C HIS A 229 4.73 2.16 -16.78
N GLU A 230 4.19 2.69 -15.71
CA GLU A 230 2.79 2.61 -15.35
C GLU A 230 2.06 3.88 -15.79
N LEU A 231 0.87 3.67 -16.37
CA LEU A 231 -0.17 4.69 -16.49
C LEU A 231 -1.30 4.33 -15.55
N VAL A 232 -1.69 5.25 -14.68
CA VAL A 232 -2.79 5.08 -13.74
C VAL A 232 -3.77 6.23 -13.85
N ILE A 233 -5.07 5.91 -13.82
CA ILE A 233 -6.17 6.89 -13.81
C ILE A 233 -7.15 6.48 -12.71
N GLU A 234 -7.58 7.46 -11.90
CA GLU A 234 -8.56 7.23 -10.84
C GLU A 234 -9.63 8.30 -10.87
N LEU A 235 -10.90 7.88 -10.78
CA LEU A 235 -12.06 8.74 -10.60
C LEU A 235 -12.63 8.54 -9.21
N GLU A 236 -12.63 9.61 -8.40
CA GLU A 236 -13.25 9.64 -7.08
C GLU A 236 -14.55 10.44 -7.10
N ARG A 237 -15.56 9.92 -6.42
CA ARG A 237 -16.76 10.64 -6.06
C ARG A 237 -16.98 10.66 -4.57
N ARG A 238 -17.01 11.85 -3.97
CA ARG A 238 -17.41 12.07 -2.58
C ARG A 238 -18.91 12.26 -2.49
N PHE A 239 -19.53 11.68 -1.47
CA PHE A 239 -20.97 11.76 -1.25
C PHE A 239 -21.28 11.84 0.24
N ARG A 240 -22.55 12.08 0.55
CA ARG A 240 -23.06 11.97 1.94
C ARG A 240 -24.25 11.04 1.92
N LEU A 241 -24.20 10.01 2.77
CA LEU A 241 -25.25 9.07 2.99
C LEU A 241 -25.72 9.18 4.45
N ALA A 242 -27.01 9.41 4.69
CA ALA A 242 -27.58 9.66 6.02
C ALA A 242 -26.82 10.76 6.81
N GLY A 243 -26.38 11.82 6.12
CA GLY A 243 -25.63 12.92 6.74
C GLY A 243 -24.15 12.64 7.03
N ARG A 244 -23.64 11.45 6.68
CA ARG A 244 -22.26 11.00 6.90
C ARG A 244 -21.45 11.00 5.61
N ASP A 245 -20.16 11.32 5.70
CA ASP A 245 -19.29 11.42 4.54
C ASP A 245 -18.86 10.05 4.06
N GLY A 246 -18.78 9.87 2.76
CA GLY A 246 -18.28 8.70 2.07
C GLY A 246 -17.61 9.05 0.76
N ALA A 247 -16.82 8.14 0.23
CA ALA A 247 -16.20 8.25 -1.07
C ALA A 247 -16.16 6.89 -1.77
N VAL A 248 -16.19 6.93 -3.10
CA VAL A 248 -15.93 5.76 -3.95
C VAL A 248 -14.90 6.16 -5.00
N ARG A 249 -13.95 5.28 -5.25
CA ARG A 249 -12.86 5.45 -6.21
C ARG A 249 -12.86 4.28 -7.17
N LEU A 250 -12.68 4.58 -8.44
CA LEU A 250 -12.49 3.59 -9.50
C LEU A 250 -11.14 3.88 -10.15
N THR A 251 -10.22 2.95 -10.02
CA THR A 251 -8.85 3.07 -10.53
C THR A 251 -8.64 2.08 -11.67
N GLY A 252 -8.06 2.54 -12.77
CA GLY A 252 -7.57 1.70 -13.87
C GLY A 252 -6.08 1.92 -14.03
N PHE A 253 -5.31 0.85 -14.25
CA PHE A 253 -3.87 0.94 -14.47
C PHE A 253 -3.39 0.05 -15.60
N ARG A 254 -2.27 0.44 -16.18
CA ARG A 254 -1.56 -0.27 -17.23
C ARG A 254 -0.06 -0.18 -16.98
N ASN A 255 0.54 -1.32 -16.71
CA ASN A 255 1.98 -1.49 -16.63
C ASN A 255 2.51 -1.95 -17.98
N ARG A 256 3.34 -1.14 -18.62
CA ARG A 256 4.07 -1.50 -19.82
C ARG A 256 5.52 -1.77 -19.50
N GLY A 257 5.94 -3.02 -19.59
CA GLY A 257 7.26 -3.44 -19.17
C GLY A 257 7.67 -4.79 -19.76
N ARG A 258 8.83 -5.28 -19.33
CA ARG A 258 9.37 -6.59 -19.73
C ARG A 258 8.80 -7.67 -18.81
N PHE A 259 7.69 -8.23 -19.20
CA PHE A 259 6.97 -9.28 -18.49
C PHE A 259 6.99 -10.60 -19.23
N ALA A 260 6.87 -11.70 -18.50
CA ALA A 260 6.61 -13.04 -19.06
C ALA A 260 5.12 -13.39 -18.96
N ARG A 261 4.64 -14.23 -19.86
CA ARG A 261 3.38 -14.95 -19.69
C ARG A 261 3.67 -16.31 -19.06
N PHE A 262 2.93 -16.68 -18.05
CA PHE A 262 3.15 -17.91 -17.28
C PHE A 262 3.13 -19.16 -18.18
N ASP A 263 2.14 -19.30 -19.07
CA ASP A 263 2.03 -20.46 -19.96
C ASP A 263 3.19 -20.53 -20.98
N GLU A 264 3.69 -19.37 -21.46
CA GLU A 264 4.84 -19.33 -22.36
C GLU A 264 6.14 -19.70 -21.64
N ALA A 265 6.31 -19.26 -20.39
CA ALA A 265 7.45 -19.61 -19.57
C ALA A 265 7.46 -21.13 -19.29
N LEU A 266 6.30 -21.72 -18.92
CA LEU A 266 6.16 -23.16 -18.74
C LEU A 266 6.48 -23.96 -20.02
N ALA A 267 6.00 -23.49 -21.17
CA ALA A 267 6.28 -24.15 -22.46
C ALA A 267 7.77 -24.10 -22.84
N ARG A 268 8.51 -23.11 -22.35
CA ARG A 268 9.96 -22.96 -22.58
C ARG A 268 10.82 -23.69 -21.55
N SER A 269 10.27 -24.01 -20.37
CA SER A 269 10.99 -24.73 -19.30
C SER A 269 11.34 -26.15 -19.77
N ARG A 270 12.63 -26.42 -19.95
CA ARG A 270 13.16 -27.74 -20.38
C ARG A 270 14.54 -27.94 -19.78
N PRO A 271 14.95 -29.18 -19.39
CA PRO A 271 14.25 -30.47 -19.47
C PRO A 271 13.15 -30.64 -18.40
N PRO A 272 12.30 -31.68 -18.50
CA PRO A 272 11.34 -32.02 -17.45
C PRO A 272 12.02 -32.14 -16.07
N GLY A 273 11.46 -31.45 -15.05
CA GLY A 273 12.02 -31.43 -13.69
C GLY A 273 13.00 -30.29 -13.39
N ALA A 274 13.34 -29.46 -14.38
CA ALA A 274 14.03 -28.18 -14.07
C ALA A 274 13.04 -27.17 -13.48
N GLU A 275 13.51 -26.34 -12.55
CA GLU A 275 12.70 -25.21 -12.04
C GLU A 275 12.30 -24.28 -13.20
N PRO A 276 11.02 -23.90 -13.29
CA PRO A 276 10.58 -22.99 -14.32
C PRO A 276 11.18 -21.59 -14.13
N ASP A 277 11.55 -20.92 -15.22
CA ASP A 277 12.12 -19.58 -15.23
C ASP A 277 11.32 -18.62 -16.11
N LEU A 278 10.94 -17.46 -15.57
CA LEU A 278 10.23 -16.40 -16.31
C LEU A 278 11.15 -15.61 -17.23
N ALA A 279 12.42 -15.45 -16.87
CA ALA A 279 13.34 -14.53 -17.55
C ALA A 279 13.47 -14.77 -19.06
N PRO A 280 13.59 -16.01 -19.58
CA PRO A 280 13.69 -16.27 -21.01
C PRO A 280 12.41 -15.96 -21.82
N ALA A 281 11.25 -15.84 -21.13
CA ALA A 281 9.97 -15.54 -21.74
C ALA A 281 9.60 -14.04 -21.69
N ARG A 282 10.39 -13.23 -20.97
CA ARG A 282 10.12 -11.79 -20.80
C ARG A 282 10.27 -11.04 -22.13
N ARG A 283 9.26 -10.22 -22.43
CA ARG A 283 9.25 -9.26 -23.54
C ARG A 283 8.42 -8.04 -23.15
N VAL A 284 8.57 -6.95 -23.90
CA VAL A 284 7.75 -5.76 -23.67
C VAL A 284 6.29 -6.09 -23.98
N GLN A 285 5.44 -5.99 -22.99
CA GLN A 285 3.99 -6.19 -23.08
C GLN A 285 3.29 -5.40 -21.95
N ASP A 286 1.96 -5.44 -21.96
CA ASP A 286 1.13 -4.68 -21.06
C ASP A 286 0.46 -5.63 -20.04
N ARG A 287 0.51 -5.28 -18.75
CA ARG A 287 -0.34 -5.84 -17.70
C ARG A 287 -1.35 -4.76 -17.30
N ILE A 288 -2.63 -5.10 -17.31
CA ILE A 288 -3.71 -4.15 -16.98
C ILE A 288 -4.52 -4.64 -15.81
N GLY A 289 -5.11 -3.70 -15.07
CA GLY A 289 -6.02 -4.01 -13.98
C GLY A 289 -6.94 -2.85 -13.65
N VAL A 290 -7.91 -3.17 -12.80
CA VAL A 290 -8.89 -2.24 -12.25
C VAL A 290 -9.09 -2.49 -10.77
N ALA A 291 -9.33 -1.42 -10.01
CA ALA A 291 -9.59 -1.44 -8.58
C ALA A 291 -10.79 -0.57 -8.24
N LEU A 292 -11.60 -1.04 -7.30
CA LEU A 292 -12.68 -0.31 -6.65
C LEU A 292 -12.32 -0.14 -5.18
N ASN A 293 -12.39 1.09 -4.67
CA ASN A 293 -12.15 1.42 -3.27
C ASN A 293 -13.29 2.31 -2.78
N ALA A 294 -13.92 1.94 -1.70
CA ALA A 294 -15.03 2.68 -1.11
C ALA A 294 -14.83 2.84 0.40
N GLU A 295 -15.31 3.96 0.93
CA GLU A 295 -15.29 4.27 2.35
C GLU A 295 -16.57 4.99 2.76
N GLN A 296 -17.02 4.76 4.01
CA GLN A 296 -18.22 5.37 4.55
C GLN A 296 -18.14 5.54 6.06
N ASP A 297 -18.35 6.75 6.55
CA ASP A 297 -18.67 6.97 7.96
C ASP A 297 -20.10 6.43 8.26
N VAL A 298 -20.22 5.42 9.11
CA VAL A 298 -21.52 4.87 9.54
C VAL A 298 -22.05 5.61 10.75
N THR A 299 -21.16 5.90 11.71
CA THR A 299 -21.45 6.74 12.87
C THR A 299 -20.35 7.80 13.04
N ALA A 300 -20.39 8.58 14.11
CA ALA A 300 -19.29 9.50 14.44
C ALA A 300 -17.99 8.74 14.78
N ASN A 301 -18.08 7.48 15.18
CA ASN A 301 -16.96 6.68 15.66
C ASN A 301 -16.68 5.44 14.82
N LEU A 302 -17.57 5.02 13.92
CA LEU A 302 -17.41 3.85 13.09
C LEU A 302 -17.33 4.24 11.62
N GLY A 303 -16.21 3.89 10.98
CA GLY A 303 -16.02 3.92 9.55
C GLY A 303 -15.87 2.53 8.96
N LEU A 304 -16.36 2.33 7.77
CA LEU A 304 -16.24 1.09 7.01
C LEU A 304 -15.51 1.33 5.68
N PHE A 305 -14.85 0.31 5.19
CA PHE A 305 -14.26 0.30 3.87
C PHE A 305 -14.52 -0.99 3.10
N LEU A 306 -14.42 -0.89 1.78
CA LEU A 306 -14.43 -2.01 0.84
C LEU A 306 -13.39 -1.74 -0.23
N ARG A 307 -12.59 -2.76 -0.55
CA ARG A 307 -11.73 -2.80 -1.73
C ARG A 307 -12.04 -4.03 -2.56
N ALA A 308 -11.98 -3.90 -3.87
CA ALA A 308 -12.06 -5.03 -4.79
C ALA A 308 -11.21 -4.72 -6.02
N GLY A 309 -10.52 -5.71 -6.54
CA GLY A 309 -9.68 -5.49 -7.72
C GLY A 309 -9.43 -6.76 -8.50
N LEU A 310 -9.08 -6.58 -9.75
CA LEU A 310 -8.71 -7.65 -10.66
C LEU A 310 -7.68 -7.16 -11.69
N THR A 311 -6.82 -8.06 -12.13
CA THR A 311 -5.77 -7.79 -13.10
C THR A 311 -5.61 -8.95 -14.08
N ASP A 312 -4.83 -8.76 -15.15
CA ASP A 312 -4.50 -9.82 -16.12
C ASP A 312 -3.57 -10.86 -15.50
N GLY A 313 -4.15 -11.88 -14.91
CA GLY A 313 -3.45 -12.96 -14.24
C GLY A 313 -2.73 -13.96 -15.16
N GLN A 314 -2.60 -13.69 -16.46
CA GLN A 314 -1.80 -14.52 -17.39
C GLN A 314 -0.35 -14.06 -17.48
N ILE A 315 -0.08 -12.84 -17.01
CA ILE A 315 1.21 -12.16 -17.07
C ILE A 315 1.79 -12.09 -15.66
N GLU A 316 3.11 -12.30 -15.53
CA GLU A 316 3.79 -12.18 -14.25
C GLU A 316 3.49 -10.83 -13.57
N THR A 317 3.47 -10.82 -12.24
CA THR A 317 3.28 -9.65 -11.41
C THR A 317 4.55 -8.79 -11.43
N TYR A 318 4.37 -7.49 -11.10
CA TYR A 318 5.48 -6.55 -11.22
C TYR A 318 6.34 -6.52 -9.96
N ASP A 319 5.79 -6.17 -8.78
CA ASP A 319 6.66 -5.92 -7.63
C ASP A 319 6.08 -6.35 -6.27
N PHE A 320 4.96 -5.79 -5.81
CA PHE A 320 4.48 -6.00 -4.44
C PHE A 320 3.29 -6.94 -4.32
N THR A 321 2.82 -7.55 -5.38
CA THR A 321 1.66 -8.42 -5.32
C THR A 321 1.81 -9.67 -6.16
N ASP A 322 1.34 -10.79 -5.61
CA ASP A 322 1.01 -12.02 -6.34
C ASP A 322 -0.49 -12.29 -6.25
N ILE A 323 -1.30 -11.24 -6.38
CA ILE A 323 -2.76 -11.31 -6.29
C ILE A 323 -3.36 -10.89 -7.64
N ASP A 324 -4.13 -11.78 -8.26
CA ASP A 324 -4.82 -11.46 -9.53
C ASP A 324 -6.24 -10.94 -9.30
N ARG A 325 -6.88 -11.35 -8.18
CA ARG A 325 -8.20 -10.88 -7.76
C ARG A 325 -8.23 -10.74 -6.25
N THR A 326 -8.81 -9.66 -5.78
CA THR A 326 -8.96 -9.42 -4.35
C THR A 326 -10.33 -8.84 -4.03
N ILE A 327 -10.83 -9.13 -2.84
CA ILE A 327 -11.87 -8.38 -2.17
C ILE A 327 -11.49 -8.25 -0.70
N ALA A 328 -11.59 -7.04 -0.15
CA ALA A 328 -11.33 -6.77 1.25
C ALA A 328 -12.45 -5.89 1.81
N VAL A 329 -12.91 -6.19 3.01
CA VAL A 329 -13.89 -5.39 3.74
C VAL A 329 -13.48 -5.29 5.20
N GLY A 330 -13.72 -4.13 5.79
CA GLY A 330 -13.40 -3.91 7.19
C GLY A 330 -13.89 -2.58 7.70
N GLY A 331 -13.47 -2.27 8.91
CA GLY A 331 -13.81 -1.01 9.53
C GLY A 331 -12.93 -0.67 10.71
N ALA A 332 -13.01 0.60 11.11
CA ALA A 332 -12.31 1.16 12.26
C ALA A 332 -13.30 1.83 13.21
N LEU A 333 -13.23 1.48 14.48
CA LEU A 333 -14.10 1.98 15.56
C LEU A 333 -13.26 2.78 16.57
N LYS A 334 -13.59 4.06 16.75
CA LYS A 334 -12.99 4.92 17.77
C LYS A 334 -13.51 4.56 19.16
N GLY A 335 -12.62 4.63 20.14
CA GLY A 335 -12.83 4.17 21.50
C GLY A 335 -13.71 5.08 22.41
N ALA A 336 -14.46 6.01 21.85
CA ALA A 336 -15.35 6.90 22.64
C ALA A 336 -16.38 6.11 23.47
N GLY A 337 -16.87 4.97 22.95
CA GLY A 337 -17.85 4.13 23.62
C GLY A 337 -17.33 3.43 24.89
N TRP A 338 -16.01 3.34 25.09
CA TRP A 338 -15.38 2.77 26.30
C TRP A 338 -14.43 3.75 26.99
N GLY A 339 -14.68 5.06 26.78
CA GLY A 339 -13.94 6.12 27.49
C GLY A 339 -12.53 6.41 26.99
N ARG A 340 -12.16 5.88 25.81
CA ARG A 340 -10.82 6.01 25.21
C ARG A 340 -10.90 6.57 23.78
N ALA A 341 -11.42 7.77 23.64
CA ALA A 341 -11.77 8.41 22.37
C ALA A 341 -10.61 8.49 21.35
N GLN A 342 -9.36 8.43 21.82
CA GLN A 342 -8.18 8.46 20.95
C GLN A 342 -7.73 7.08 20.46
N ASP A 343 -8.22 6.00 21.08
CA ASP A 343 -7.90 4.64 20.68
C ASP A 343 -8.73 4.22 19.46
N THR A 344 -8.26 3.19 18.75
CA THR A 344 -8.95 2.65 17.59
C THR A 344 -8.92 1.12 17.62
N LEU A 345 -10.05 0.49 17.40
CA LEU A 345 -10.18 -0.94 17.10
C LEU A 345 -10.44 -1.09 15.61
N GLY A 346 -9.63 -1.87 14.91
CA GLY A 346 -9.84 -2.23 13.50
C GLY A 346 -10.13 -3.71 13.36
N LEU A 347 -11.05 -4.06 12.46
CA LEU A 347 -11.36 -5.44 12.06
C LEU A 347 -11.53 -5.48 10.56
N ALA A 348 -10.88 -6.45 9.88
CA ALA A 348 -11.01 -6.62 8.44
C ALA A 348 -10.81 -8.07 8.00
N VAL A 349 -11.33 -8.38 6.81
CA VAL A 349 -11.10 -9.64 6.10
C VAL A 349 -10.73 -9.36 4.65
N ALA A 350 -9.86 -10.18 4.08
CA ALA A 350 -9.55 -10.18 2.65
C ALA A 350 -9.62 -11.59 2.08
N ALA A 351 -9.97 -11.67 0.80
CA ALA A 351 -9.96 -12.88 0.00
C ALA A 351 -9.15 -12.61 -1.28
N ASN A 352 -8.03 -13.30 -1.41
CA ASN A 352 -7.08 -13.19 -2.51
C ASN A 352 -7.11 -14.44 -3.37
N GLU A 353 -7.06 -14.27 -4.68
CA GLU A 353 -7.11 -15.35 -5.66
C GLU A 353 -6.09 -15.10 -6.78
N ILE A 354 -5.59 -16.18 -7.35
CA ILE A 354 -4.76 -16.15 -8.56
C ILE A 354 -5.48 -16.80 -9.75
N SER A 355 -5.04 -16.47 -10.95
CA SER A 355 -5.58 -17.04 -12.18
C SER A 355 -5.20 -18.51 -12.35
N PRO A 356 -5.90 -19.27 -13.22
CA PRO A 356 -5.49 -20.63 -13.55
C PRO A 356 -4.09 -20.73 -14.17
N ALA A 357 -3.62 -19.71 -14.91
CA ALA A 357 -2.27 -19.66 -15.48
C ALA A 357 -1.22 -19.50 -14.36
N HIS A 358 -1.45 -18.61 -13.42
CA HIS A 358 -0.61 -18.40 -12.25
C HIS A 358 -0.59 -19.66 -11.36
N GLN A 359 -1.73 -20.31 -11.13
CA GLN A 359 -1.79 -21.59 -10.39
C GLN A 359 -0.93 -22.68 -11.06
N ARG A 360 -1.00 -22.84 -12.39
CA ARG A 360 -0.16 -23.80 -13.12
C ARG A 360 1.32 -23.49 -12.96
N TRP A 361 1.68 -22.21 -12.98
CA TRP A 361 3.04 -21.75 -12.76
C TRP A 361 3.57 -22.19 -11.39
N LEU A 362 2.85 -21.87 -10.31
CA LEU A 362 3.22 -22.25 -8.93
C LEU A 362 3.19 -23.77 -8.75
N ALA A 363 2.23 -24.48 -9.36
CA ALA A 363 2.13 -25.93 -9.29
C ALA A 363 3.30 -26.66 -9.97
N ALA A 364 3.91 -26.03 -10.98
CA ALA A 364 5.11 -26.55 -11.64
C ALA A 364 6.42 -26.22 -10.90
N GLY A 365 6.34 -25.60 -9.70
CA GLY A 365 7.49 -25.19 -8.93
C GLY A 365 8.01 -23.79 -9.23
N GLY A 366 7.29 -23.01 -10.06
CA GLY A 366 7.65 -21.63 -10.36
C GLY A 366 7.49 -20.71 -9.13
N LEU A 367 8.32 -19.67 -9.07
CA LEU A 367 8.25 -18.65 -8.03
C LEU A 367 7.54 -17.40 -8.57
N GLY A 368 6.64 -16.84 -7.76
CA GLY A 368 6.11 -15.47 -7.91
C GLY A 368 7.08 -14.44 -7.32
N VAL A 369 6.67 -13.18 -7.28
CA VAL A 369 7.45 -12.11 -6.61
C VAL A 369 7.43 -12.24 -5.09
N LEU A 370 6.38 -12.86 -4.51
CA LEU A 370 6.17 -13.02 -3.06
C LEU A 370 5.91 -14.46 -2.66
N VAL A 371 5.31 -15.30 -3.52
CA VAL A 371 4.86 -16.64 -3.16
C VAL A 371 5.45 -17.72 -4.06
N GLY A 372 5.53 -18.94 -3.54
CA GLY A 372 5.98 -20.11 -4.29
C GLY A 372 6.59 -21.15 -3.37
N ASP A 373 5.87 -22.26 -3.14
CA ASP A 373 6.24 -23.33 -2.22
C ASP A 373 6.96 -24.49 -2.92
N GLY A 374 7.38 -24.31 -4.19
CA GLY A 374 8.00 -25.36 -5.00
C GLY A 374 7.01 -26.36 -5.59
N GLN A 375 5.79 -26.40 -5.09
CA GLN A 375 4.67 -27.20 -5.58
C GLN A 375 3.33 -26.65 -5.06
N LEU A 376 2.23 -26.96 -5.75
CA LEU A 376 0.90 -26.54 -5.35
C LEU A 376 -0.13 -27.65 -5.68
N PRO A 377 -0.09 -28.81 -4.98
CA PRO A 377 -0.98 -29.94 -5.29
C PRO A 377 -2.43 -29.65 -4.95
N HIS A 378 -2.71 -28.82 -3.93
CA HIS A 378 -4.05 -28.46 -3.50
C HIS A 378 -4.23 -26.93 -3.46
N PRO A 379 -4.45 -26.28 -4.62
CA PRO A 379 -4.64 -24.85 -4.69
C PRO A 379 -5.91 -24.39 -3.95
N GLY A 380 -5.84 -23.22 -3.31
CA GLY A 380 -6.97 -22.58 -2.65
C GLY A 380 -6.71 -21.11 -2.44
N GLY A 381 -7.74 -20.28 -2.53
CA GLY A 381 -7.59 -18.85 -2.29
C GLY A 381 -7.05 -18.55 -0.91
N GLU A 382 -6.18 -17.57 -0.81
CA GLU A 382 -5.69 -17.07 0.46
C GLU A 382 -6.77 -16.24 1.15
N ARG A 383 -6.97 -16.44 2.44
CA ARG A 383 -7.95 -15.72 3.26
C ARG A 383 -7.24 -15.09 4.44
N VAL A 384 -7.42 -13.80 4.59
CA VAL A 384 -6.83 -13.01 5.68
C VAL A 384 -7.94 -12.47 6.56
N PHE A 385 -7.78 -12.63 7.86
CA PHE A 385 -8.48 -11.87 8.88
C PHE A 385 -7.44 -11.09 9.67
N GLU A 386 -7.70 -9.81 9.94
CA GLU A 386 -6.87 -8.99 10.81
C GLU A 386 -7.72 -8.24 11.82
N ALA A 387 -7.23 -8.18 13.05
CA ALA A 387 -7.76 -7.39 14.15
C ALA A 387 -6.64 -6.61 14.81
N TYR A 388 -6.79 -5.29 14.96
CA TYR A 388 -5.82 -4.50 15.71
C TYR A 388 -6.50 -3.62 16.77
N TYR A 389 -5.76 -3.34 17.85
CA TYR A 389 -6.11 -2.32 18.83
C TYR A 389 -4.97 -1.31 18.97
N ALA A 390 -5.21 -0.09 18.51
CA ALA A 390 -4.28 1.02 18.59
C ALA A 390 -4.57 1.84 19.85
N LEU A 391 -3.73 1.67 20.87
CA LEU A 391 -3.72 2.42 22.12
C LEU A 391 -2.95 3.72 21.92
N ARG A 392 -3.57 4.87 22.18
CA ARG A 392 -2.95 6.19 22.08
C ARG A 392 -2.87 6.87 23.47
N PRO A 393 -1.82 6.59 24.27
CA PRO A 393 -1.70 7.15 25.61
C PRO A 393 -1.43 8.65 25.62
N VAL A 394 -0.72 9.16 24.62
CA VAL A 394 -0.46 10.58 24.37
C VAL A 394 -0.55 10.88 22.87
N SER A 395 -0.73 12.14 22.49
CA SER A 395 -1.00 12.55 21.10
C SER A 395 0.07 12.11 20.08
N ARG A 396 1.30 11.89 20.51
CA ARG A 396 2.46 11.58 19.66
C ARG A 396 2.85 10.12 19.66
N LEU A 397 2.26 9.28 20.53
CA LEU A 397 2.64 7.87 20.69
C LEU A 397 1.42 6.98 20.50
N THR A 398 1.55 6.02 19.63
CA THR A 398 0.58 4.94 19.42
C THR A 398 1.27 3.59 19.64
N VAL A 399 0.66 2.72 20.43
CA VAL A 399 1.05 1.32 20.62
C VAL A 399 -0.09 0.48 20.07
N THR A 400 0.19 -0.34 19.06
CA THR A 400 -0.82 -1.20 18.43
C THR A 400 -0.50 -2.66 18.73
N PHE A 401 -1.51 -3.41 19.12
CA PHE A 401 -1.49 -4.88 19.15
C PHE A 401 -2.27 -5.38 17.95
N ASP A 402 -1.72 -6.37 17.27
CA ASP A 402 -2.22 -6.89 16.01
C ASP A 402 -2.29 -8.42 16.04
N LEU A 403 -3.35 -8.95 15.45
CA LEU A 403 -3.57 -10.37 15.24
C LEU A 403 -4.03 -10.60 13.82
N GLN A 404 -3.34 -11.48 13.11
CA GLN A 404 -3.75 -11.92 11.79
C GLN A 404 -3.91 -13.43 11.75
N HIS A 405 -4.93 -13.90 11.04
CA HIS A 405 -5.15 -15.31 10.70
C HIS A 405 -5.12 -15.45 9.18
N ILE A 406 -4.15 -16.20 8.66
CA ILE A 406 -3.93 -16.40 7.23
C ILE A 406 -4.18 -17.86 6.91
N ALA A 407 -5.32 -18.13 6.27
CA ALA A 407 -5.63 -19.46 5.76
C ALA A 407 -5.12 -19.62 4.32
N ASN A 408 -4.53 -20.77 4.02
CA ASN A 408 -3.91 -21.10 2.74
C ASN A 408 -2.84 -20.08 2.30
N PRO A 409 -1.82 -19.78 3.14
CA PRO A 409 -0.78 -18.84 2.76
C PRO A 409 -0.12 -19.28 1.44
N GLY A 410 0.14 -18.32 0.55
CA GLY A 410 0.67 -18.61 -0.78
C GLY A 410 -0.26 -19.46 -1.67
N TYR A 411 -1.58 -19.39 -1.43
CA TYR A 411 -2.62 -20.16 -2.16
C TYR A 411 -2.59 -21.68 -1.95
N ASN A 412 -1.95 -22.15 -0.89
CA ASN A 412 -1.66 -23.56 -0.68
C ASN A 412 -2.45 -24.12 0.50
N ARG A 413 -3.40 -25.04 0.24
CA ARG A 413 -4.23 -25.69 1.28
C ARG A 413 -3.46 -26.64 2.18
N ASP A 414 -2.29 -27.10 1.76
CA ASP A 414 -1.46 -27.99 2.58
C ASP A 414 -0.69 -27.22 3.66
N ARG A 415 -0.68 -25.88 3.56
CA ARG A 415 0.06 -25.00 4.45
C ARG A 415 -0.88 -24.13 5.27
N GLY A 416 -0.47 -23.81 6.48
CA GLY A 416 -1.25 -22.99 7.40
C GLY A 416 -2.35 -23.77 8.14
N PRO A 417 -3.39 -23.09 8.71
CA PRO A 417 -3.43 -21.64 8.82
C PRO A 417 -2.26 -21.08 9.65
N ALA A 418 -1.82 -19.88 9.33
CA ALA A 418 -0.77 -19.17 10.07
C ALA A 418 -1.39 -18.06 10.91
N ASP A 419 -1.17 -18.11 12.23
CA ASP A 419 -1.55 -17.06 13.16
C ASP A 419 -0.33 -16.16 13.42
N VAL A 420 -0.46 -14.87 13.07
CA VAL A 420 0.57 -13.86 13.25
C VAL A 420 0.16 -12.91 14.35
N PHE A 421 1.03 -12.71 15.32
CA PHE A 421 0.87 -11.73 16.40
C PHE A 421 1.85 -10.60 16.19
N GLY A 422 1.34 -9.37 16.25
CA GLY A 422 2.12 -8.16 16.02
C GLY A 422 2.04 -7.16 17.17
N ALA A 423 3.11 -6.40 17.34
CA ALA A 423 3.12 -5.17 18.12
C ALA A 423 3.80 -4.07 17.30
N ARG A 424 3.15 -2.93 17.19
CA ARG A 424 3.68 -1.74 16.51
C ARG A 424 3.79 -0.58 17.50
N LEU A 425 4.95 0.03 17.54
CA LEU A 425 5.20 1.31 18.22
C LEU A 425 5.37 2.38 17.16
N HIS A 426 4.51 3.40 17.18
CA HIS A 426 4.60 4.55 16.29
C HIS A 426 4.70 5.84 17.09
N TYR A 427 5.72 6.65 16.78
CA TYR A 427 5.94 7.96 17.40
C TYR A 427 6.07 9.03 16.31
N SER A 428 5.36 10.16 16.44
CA SER A 428 5.37 11.27 15.48
C SER A 428 5.56 12.62 16.16
N LEU A 429 6.37 13.52 15.54
CA LEU A 429 6.70 14.87 15.95
C LEU A 429 6.15 15.92 15.00
#